data_76c83d945890a353a9658753a73cbf52
#
_entry.id   76c83d945890a353a9658753a73cbf52
#
_cell.length_a   1.000
_cell.length_b   1.000
_cell.length_c   1.000
_cell.angle_alpha   90.00
_cell.angle_beta   90.00
_cell.angle_gamma   90.00
#
_symmetry.space_group_name_H-M   'P 1'
#
loop_
_entity.id
_entity.type
_entity.pdbx_description
1 polymer ?
#
loop_
_entity_poly.entity_id
_entity_poly.type
_entity_poly.pdbx_seq_one_letter_code
_entity_poly.pdbx_strand_id
1 'polypeptide(L)'
;LLGPSGVGKTEVAKILCEAIAPCQPLPKVNLGNYSSKDSLNSLIGSPRGYMGSEEGELGKKIDSSDAGILLVDEFEKAEPAVWNFFLDLLETGSFTDSQGMEHDLRGFIIVFTTNCPLGKINETFPAELLSRFNLMSHFSKLSVSDKKFFVERYVSMFAKKYRETAPSGLPTLPDDIADRAMMEIDIEATENIRILKNTTRSWISEFVEKARKSSSIATQPSIINAQT
;
A
#
# COMPACT_ATOMS: atom_id res chain seq x y z
N LEU A 1 -5.04 -4.58 -11.70
CA LEU A 1 -5.72 -5.05 -10.50
C LEU A 1 -6.95 -4.17 -10.24
N LEU A 2 -8.15 -4.74 -10.26
CA LEU A 2 -9.41 -4.01 -10.13
C LEU A 2 -10.23 -4.51 -8.94
N GLY A 3 -11.04 -3.62 -8.34
CA GLY A 3 -11.89 -3.95 -7.19
C GLY A 3 -11.99 -2.82 -6.17
N PRO A 4 -12.78 -2.96 -5.10
CA PRO A 4 -13.04 -1.91 -4.13
C PRO A 4 -11.78 -1.38 -3.44
N SER A 5 -11.87 -0.19 -2.85
CA SER A 5 -10.76 0.35 -2.05
C SER A 5 -10.50 -0.51 -0.81
N GLY A 6 -9.22 -0.65 -0.44
CA GLY A 6 -8.82 -1.32 0.80
C GLY A 6 -8.87 -2.85 0.79
N VAL A 7 -8.93 -3.50 -0.38
CA VAL A 7 -8.90 -4.97 -0.51
C VAL A 7 -7.49 -5.56 -0.72
N GLY A 8 -6.46 -4.72 -0.75
CA GLY A 8 -5.07 -5.19 -0.85
C GLY A 8 -4.39 -5.06 -2.22
N LYS A 9 -5.01 -4.44 -3.23
CA LYS A 9 -4.41 -4.29 -4.59
C LYS A 9 -2.99 -3.73 -4.57
N THR A 10 -2.79 -2.60 -3.92
CA THR A 10 -1.47 -1.96 -3.78
C THR A 10 -0.48 -2.82 -2.98
N GLU A 11 -0.97 -3.61 -2.02
CA GLU A 11 -0.12 -4.50 -1.23
C GLU A 11 0.44 -5.66 -2.05
N VAL A 12 -0.33 -6.19 -3.00
CA VAL A 12 0.16 -7.21 -3.96
C VAL A 12 1.31 -6.68 -4.79
N ALA A 13 1.24 -5.43 -5.27
CA ALA A 13 2.35 -4.82 -6.01
C ALA A 13 3.63 -4.69 -5.16
N LYS A 14 3.49 -4.36 -3.87
CA LYS A 14 4.65 -4.30 -2.94
C LYS A 14 5.26 -5.68 -2.70
N ILE A 15 4.42 -6.68 -2.46
CA ILE A 15 4.90 -8.06 -2.26
C ILE A 15 5.60 -8.56 -3.52
N LEU A 16 5.06 -8.26 -4.69
CA LEU A 16 5.66 -8.62 -5.97
C LEU A 16 7.03 -7.93 -6.14
N CYS A 17 7.14 -6.64 -5.82
CA CYS A 17 8.41 -5.91 -5.86
C CYS A 17 9.43 -6.54 -4.91
N GLU A 18 9.05 -6.81 -3.67
CA GLU A 18 9.95 -7.44 -2.68
C GLU A 18 10.41 -8.85 -3.13
N ALA A 19 9.54 -9.60 -3.82
CA ALA A 19 9.89 -10.92 -4.32
C ALA A 19 10.83 -10.89 -5.54
N ILE A 20 10.71 -9.88 -6.41
CA ILE A 20 11.52 -9.76 -7.64
C ILE A 20 12.84 -9.02 -7.33
N ALA A 21 12.78 -7.94 -6.58
CA ALA A 21 13.89 -7.06 -6.29
C ALA A 21 13.92 -6.72 -4.78
N PRO A 22 14.39 -7.65 -3.93
CA PRO A 22 14.48 -7.44 -2.49
C PRO A 22 15.26 -6.16 -2.14
N CYS A 23 14.76 -5.40 -1.17
CA CYS A 23 15.35 -4.15 -0.70
C CYS A 23 15.31 -2.98 -1.69
N GLN A 24 14.74 -3.13 -2.89
CA GLN A 24 14.52 -2.02 -3.81
C GLN A 24 13.19 -1.31 -3.49
N PRO A 25 13.14 0.04 -3.54
CA PRO A 25 11.89 0.76 -3.39
C PRO A 25 10.97 0.48 -4.59
N LEU A 26 9.67 0.27 -4.33
CA LEU A 26 8.67 0.18 -5.39
C LEU A 26 8.40 1.57 -5.98
N PRO A 27 8.80 1.84 -7.24
CA PRO A 27 8.38 3.05 -7.93
C PRO A 27 6.85 3.10 -8.01
N LYS A 28 6.29 4.19 -7.50
CA LYS A 28 4.84 4.36 -7.44
C LYS A 28 4.43 5.75 -7.92
N VAL A 29 3.50 5.78 -8.87
CA VAL A 29 2.79 6.99 -9.30
C VAL A 29 1.32 6.86 -8.90
N ASN A 30 0.78 7.88 -8.21
CA ASN A 30 -0.64 7.92 -7.86
C ASN A 30 -1.37 8.88 -8.78
N LEU A 31 -2.16 8.33 -9.69
CA LEU A 31 -2.88 9.13 -10.69
C LEU A 31 -4.07 9.91 -10.13
N GLY A 32 -4.44 9.70 -8.87
CA GLY A 32 -5.35 10.60 -8.15
C GLY A 32 -4.85 12.05 -8.06
N ASN A 33 -3.54 12.27 -8.19
CA ASN A 33 -2.92 13.60 -8.23
C ASN A 33 -2.91 14.20 -9.64
N TYR A 34 -3.33 13.45 -10.66
CA TYR A 34 -3.23 13.78 -12.08
C TYR A 34 -4.61 13.87 -12.75
N SER A 35 -5.54 14.56 -12.10
CA SER A 35 -6.92 14.74 -12.55
C SER A 35 -7.19 16.11 -13.21
N SER A 36 -6.16 16.93 -13.42
CA SER A 36 -6.25 18.23 -14.08
C SER A 36 -5.72 18.18 -15.53
N LYS A 37 -6.08 19.16 -16.36
CA LYS A 37 -5.65 19.22 -17.77
C LYS A 37 -4.13 19.29 -17.96
N ASP A 38 -3.40 19.81 -16.96
CA ASP A 38 -1.93 19.91 -16.99
C ASP A 38 -1.22 18.69 -16.34
N SER A 39 -1.98 17.66 -16.02
CA SER A 39 -1.49 16.48 -15.32
C SER A 39 -0.41 15.74 -16.10
N LEU A 40 -0.51 15.66 -17.41
CA LEU A 40 0.51 15.01 -18.24
C LEU A 40 1.86 15.72 -18.10
N ASN A 41 1.87 17.07 -18.07
CA ASN A 41 3.10 17.85 -17.87
C ASN A 41 3.75 17.56 -16.49
N SER A 42 2.94 17.34 -15.47
CA SER A 42 3.47 16.97 -14.14
C SER A 42 4.04 15.54 -14.15
N LEU A 43 3.46 14.65 -14.94
CA LEU A 43 3.88 13.25 -15.04
C LEU A 43 5.20 13.10 -15.81
N ILE A 44 5.31 13.70 -17.01
CA ILE A 44 6.46 13.56 -17.91
C ILE A 44 7.35 14.79 -17.97
N GLY A 45 7.02 15.84 -17.20
CA GLY A 45 7.73 17.12 -17.17
C GLY A 45 7.11 18.18 -18.09
N SER A 46 7.48 19.44 -17.87
CA SER A 46 7.06 20.57 -18.70
C SER A 46 8.12 20.92 -19.72
N PRO A 47 7.76 21.34 -20.96
CA PRO A 47 8.71 21.74 -21.98
C PRO A 47 9.65 22.86 -21.51
N ARG A 48 10.89 22.85 -22.01
CA ARG A 48 11.91 23.88 -21.70
C ARG A 48 11.37 25.27 -22.09
N GLY A 49 11.57 26.22 -21.19
CA GLY A 49 11.14 27.62 -21.41
C GLY A 49 9.88 28.04 -20.64
N TYR A 50 9.18 27.13 -20.01
CA TYR A 50 8.15 27.48 -19.04
C TYR A 50 8.76 27.73 -17.66
N MET A 51 8.27 28.72 -16.91
CA MET A 51 8.65 28.91 -15.50
C MET A 51 8.21 27.66 -14.72
N GLY A 52 9.19 26.95 -14.10
CA GLY A 52 8.93 25.69 -13.43
C GLY A 52 9.05 24.45 -14.33
N SER A 53 9.86 24.48 -15.40
CA SER A 53 10.21 23.31 -16.19
C SER A 53 10.98 22.31 -15.31
N GLU A 54 10.23 21.46 -14.62
CA GLU A 54 10.78 20.39 -13.80
C GLU A 54 10.75 19.08 -14.58
N GLU A 55 11.69 18.22 -14.25
CA GLU A 55 11.72 16.83 -14.67
C GLU A 55 10.42 16.11 -14.20
N GLY A 56 9.83 15.28 -15.05
CA GLY A 56 8.59 14.57 -14.75
C GLY A 56 8.72 13.62 -13.57
N GLU A 57 7.61 13.43 -12.84
CA GLU A 57 7.61 12.53 -11.68
C GLU A 57 7.88 11.07 -12.11
N LEU A 58 7.38 10.66 -13.28
CA LEU A 58 7.50 9.28 -13.76
C LEU A 58 8.98 8.91 -14.01
N GLY A 59 9.74 9.75 -14.74
CA GLY A 59 11.17 9.54 -14.98
C GLY A 59 11.93 9.42 -13.66
N LYS A 60 11.78 10.38 -12.76
CA LYS A 60 12.43 10.35 -11.42
C LYS A 60 12.15 9.06 -10.65
N LYS A 61 10.90 8.57 -10.71
CA LYS A 61 10.51 7.34 -10.01
C LYS A 61 11.16 6.10 -10.62
N ILE A 62 11.22 6.02 -11.94
CA ILE A 62 11.87 4.92 -12.66
C ILE A 62 13.37 4.92 -12.37
N ASP A 63 14.03 6.07 -12.49
CA ASP A 63 15.48 6.20 -12.29
C ASP A 63 15.90 5.98 -10.82
N SER A 64 14.96 6.10 -9.88
CA SER A 64 15.21 5.88 -8.44
C SER A 64 15.24 4.41 -8.02
N SER A 65 14.97 3.47 -8.91
CA SER A 65 14.84 2.05 -8.55
C SER A 65 15.15 1.10 -9.70
N ASP A 66 15.99 0.13 -9.44
CA ASP A 66 16.31 -0.97 -10.36
C ASP A 66 15.33 -2.16 -10.22
N ALA A 67 14.17 -1.94 -9.62
CA ALA A 67 13.23 -3.02 -9.32
C ALA A 67 12.61 -3.69 -10.55
N GLY A 68 12.63 -3.04 -11.72
CA GLY A 68 11.99 -3.56 -12.94
C GLY A 68 10.45 -3.68 -12.81
N ILE A 69 9.86 -2.95 -11.86
CA ILE A 69 8.43 -2.91 -11.60
C ILE A 69 7.98 -1.47 -11.35
N LEU A 70 6.80 -1.12 -11.86
CA LEU A 70 6.17 0.19 -11.67
C LEU A 70 4.73 0.00 -11.20
N LEU A 71 4.34 0.71 -10.14
CA LEU A 71 2.95 0.77 -9.68
C LEU A 71 2.29 2.08 -10.13
N VAL A 72 1.24 1.96 -10.91
CA VAL A 72 0.35 3.05 -11.34
C VAL A 72 -0.97 2.90 -10.57
N ASP A 73 -1.15 3.71 -9.53
CA ASP A 73 -2.25 3.60 -8.57
C ASP A 73 -3.39 4.57 -8.92
N GLU A 74 -4.65 4.15 -8.71
CA GLU A 74 -5.87 4.94 -8.95
C GLU A 74 -6.05 5.38 -10.43
N PHE A 75 -5.84 4.44 -11.35
CA PHE A 75 -5.79 4.70 -12.79
C PHE A 75 -7.09 5.31 -13.36
N GLU A 76 -8.25 5.02 -12.73
CA GLU A 76 -9.55 5.59 -13.10
C GLU A 76 -9.67 7.10 -12.88
N LYS A 77 -8.77 7.69 -12.10
CA LYS A 77 -8.82 9.13 -11.78
C LYS A 77 -8.03 10.01 -12.75
N ALA A 78 -7.25 9.38 -13.61
CA ALA A 78 -6.41 10.12 -14.56
C ALA A 78 -7.23 10.77 -15.68
N GLU A 79 -6.73 11.89 -16.18
CA GLU A 79 -7.26 12.53 -17.38
C GLU A 79 -7.01 11.68 -18.64
N PRO A 80 -7.86 11.81 -19.67
CA PRO A 80 -7.70 11.06 -20.94
C PRO A 80 -6.33 11.20 -21.60
N ALA A 81 -5.67 12.35 -21.47
CA ALA A 81 -4.31 12.56 -21.98
C ALA A 81 -3.29 11.64 -21.33
N VAL A 82 -3.44 11.35 -20.03
CA VAL A 82 -2.60 10.42 -19.30
C VAL A 82 -2.89 8.97 -19.72
N TRP A 83 -4.14 8.62 -19.99
CA TRP A 83 -4.47 7.29 -20.54
C TRP A 83 -3.84 7.06 -21.91
N ASN A 84 -3.88 8.06 -22.79
CA ASN A 84 -3.24 7.99 -24.11
C ASN A 84 -1.71 7.83 -23.99
N PHE A 85 -1.11 8.56 -23.06
CA PHE A 85 0.32 8.40 -22.75
C PHE A 85 0.65 6.96 -22.33
N PHE A 86 -0.12 6.36 -21.41
CA PHE A 86 0.08 4.98 -21.02
C PHE A 86 -0.23 3.98 -22.13
N LEU A 87 -1.16 4.28 -23.02
CA LEU A 87 -1.42 3.47 -24.20
C LEU A 87 -0.17 3.38 -25.09
N ASP A 88 0.43 4.53 -25.42
CA ASP A 88 1.67 4.61 -26.21
C ASP A 88 2.82 3.90 -25.49
N LEU A 89 2.98 4.13 -24.19
CA LEU A 89 4.01 3.48 -23.37
C LEU A 89 3.89 1.95 -23.38
N LEU A 90 2.66 1.42 -23.24
CA LEU A 90 2.41 -0.02 -23.28
C LEU A 90 2.63 -0.63 -24.66
N GLU A 91 2.53 0.16 -25.72
CA GLU A 91 2.77 -0.28 -27.10
C GLU A 91 4.26 -0.28 -27.45
N THR A 92 4.97 0.82 -27.12
CA THR A 92 6.37 1.04 -27.49
C THR A 92 7.37 0.47 -26.49
N GLY A 93 6.97 0.40 -25.23
CA GLY A 93 7.83 0.01 -24.11
C GLY A 93 8.78 1.11 -23.65
N SER A 94 8.70 2.33 -24.22
CA SER A 94 9.53 3.48 -23.83
C SER A 94 8.75 4.79 -23.96
N PHE A 95 9.24 5.85 -23.35
CA PHE A 95 8.74 7.21 -23.55
C PHE A 95 9.87 8.22 -23.47
N THR A 96 9.67 9.37 -24.11
CA THR A 96 10.56 10.52 -24.00
C THR A 96 9.94 11.56 -23.09
N ASP A 97 10.68 12.00 -22.08
CA ASP A 97 10.24 13.06 -21.19
C ASP A 97 10.33 14.45 -21.84
N SER A 98 9.86 15.48 -21.15
CA SER A 98 9.91 16.87 -21.65
C SER A 98 11.32 17.45 -21.76
N GLN A 99 12.32 16.82 -21.15
CA GLN A 99 13.73 17.20 -21.26
C GLN A 99 14.42 16.57 -22.46
N GLY A 100 13.74 15.63 -23.14
CA GLY A 100 14.26 14.86 -24.26
C GLY A 100 15.02 13.60 -23.83
N MET A 101 14.88 13.17 -22.57
CA MET A 101 15.45 11.93 -22.09
C MET A 101 14.52 10.76 -22.43
N GLU A 102 15.05 9.71 -22.99
CA GLU A 102 14.32 8.48 -23.27
C GLU A 102 14.42 7.52 -22.08
N HIS A 103 13.25 7.03 -21.63
CA HIS A 103 13.12 6.05 -20.56
C HIS A 103 12.61 4.73 -21.13
N ASP A 104 13.41 3.67 -20.99
CA ASP A 104 13.10 2.32 -21.51
C ASP A 104 12.50 1.46 -20.38
N LEU A 105 11.24 1.03 -20.54
CA LEU A 105 10.51 0.16 -19.63
C LEU A 105 10.29 -1.24 -20.22
N ARG A 106 10.96 -1.59 -21.30
CA ARG A 106 10.87 -2.95 -21.86
C ARG A 106 11.38 -3.96 -20.83
N GLY A 107 10.56 -4.95 -20.54
CA GLY A 107 10.82 -5.92 -19.48
C GLY A 107 10.34 -5.51 -18.08
N PHE A 108 9.82 -4.31 -17.91
CA PHE A 108 9.16 -3.91 -16.66
C PHE A 108 7.83 -4.63 -16.46
N ILE A 109 7.50 -4.89 -15.21
CA ILE A 109 6.15 -5.27 -14.79
C ILE A 109 5.40 -3.99 -14.38
N ILE A 110 4.45 -3.55 -15.19
CA ILE A 110 3.64 -2.37 -14.86
C ILE A 110 2.32 -2.84 -14.24
N VAL A 111 2.12 -2.49 -12.97
CA VAL A 111 0.93 -2.85 -12.20
C VAL A 111 0.00 -1.65 -12.10
N PHE A 112 -1.14 -1.72 -12.77
CA PHE A 112 -2.21 -0.72 -12.65
C PHE A 112 -3.21 -1.15 -11.59
N THR A 113 -3.65 -0.21 -10.74
CA THR A 113 -4.75 -0.44 -9.81
C THR A 113 -5.92 0.49 -10.13
N THR A 114 -7.13 0.00 -9.97
CA THR A 114 -8.34 0.80 -10.13
C THR A 114 -9.41 0.39 -9.13
N ASN A 115 -10.24 1.35 -8.69
CA ASN A 115 -11.43 1.10 -7.87
C ASN A 115 -12.69 0.93 -8.73
N CYS A 116 -12.55 0.98 -10.07
CA CYS A 116 -13.65 0.77 -11.00
C CYS A 116 -14.25 -0.63 -10.78
N PRO A 117 -15.59 -0.74 -10.64
CA PRO A 117 -16.27 -2.04 -10.61
C PRO A 117 -16.07 -2.81 -11.90
N LEU A 118 -15.92 -4.14 -11.83
CA LEU A 118 -15.71 -4.99 -13.01
C LEU A 118 -16.76 -4.76 -14.10
N GLY A 119 -18.02 -4.62 -13.72
CA GLY A 119 -19.12 -4.39 -14.68
C GLY A 119 -19.10 -3.03 -15.37
N LYS A 120 -18.28 -2.07 -14.91
CA LYS A 120 -18.16 -0.73 -15.50
C LYS A 120 -16.83 -0.47 -16.20
N ILE A 121 -15.95 -1.47 -16.26
CA ILE A 121 -14.59 -1.27 -16.77
C ILE A 121 -14.58 -0.81 -18.24
N ASN A 122 -15.45 -1.38 -19.07
CA ASN A 122 -15.59 -1.03 -20.48
C ASN A 122 -16.28 0.33 -20.72
N GLU A 123 -16.97 0.85 -19.70
CA GLU A 123 -17.56 2.20 -19.73
C GLU A 123 -16.56 3.26 -19.27
N THR A 124 -15.61 2.85 -18.41
CA THR A 124 -14.63 3.75 -17.77
C THR A 124 -13.40 3.93 -18.64
N PHE A 125 -12.89 2.87 -19.24
CA PHE A 125 -11.63 2.90 -19.99
C PHE A 125 -11.85 2.60 -21.47
N PRO A 126 -11.08 3.23 -22.37
CA PRO A 126 -11.08 2.89 -23.79
C PRO A 126 -10.77 1.42 -24.03
N ALA A 127 -11.50 0.77 -24.95
CA ALA A 127 -11.28 -0.64 -25.28
C ALA A 127 -9.87 -0.92 -25.79
N GLU A 128 -9.27 0.04 -26.48
CA GLU A 128 -7.90 -0.03 -26.98
C GLU A 128 -6.90 -0.17 -25.82
N LEU A 129 -7.04 0.66 -24.78
CA LEU A 129 -6.20 0.59 -23.58
C LEU A 129 -6.39 -0.75 -22.85
N LEU A 130 -7.63 -1.21 -22.70
CA LEU A 130 -7.92 -2.50 -22.06
C LEU A 130 -7.27 -3.68 -22.79
N SER A 131 -7.17 -3.60 -24.12
CA SER A 131 -6.54 -4.64 -24.94
C SER A 131 -5.03 -4.77 -24.73
N ARG A 132 -4.38 -3.76 -24.17
CA ARG A 132 -2.93 -3.76 -23.88
C ARG A 132 -2.57 -4.44 -22.56
N PHE A 133 -3.54 -4.68 -21.69
CA PHE A 133 -3.26 -5.38 -20.43
C PHE A 133 -3.13 -6.89 -20.66
N ASN A 134 -1.97 -7.45 -20.27
CA ASN A 134 -1.71 -8.90 -20.37
C ASN A 134 -2.55 -9.69 -19.36
N LEU A 135 -2.86 -9.12 -18.19
CA LEU A 135 -3.60 -9.78 -17.12
C LEU A 135 -4.50 -8.78 -16.38
N MET A 136 -5.76 -9.14 -16.25
CA MET A 136 -6.71 -8.42 -15.39
C MET A 136 -7.15 -9.32 -14.24
N SER A 137 -6.91 -8.89 -13.00
CA SER A 137 -7.30 -9.62 -11.79
C SER A 137 -8.31 -8.81 -10.99
N HIS A 138 -9.42 -9.45 -10.62
CA HIS A 138 -10.48 -8.85 -9.83
C HIS A 138 -10.33 -9.21 -8.35
N PHE A 139 -10.32 -8.19 -7.50
CA PHE A 139 -10.31 -8.28 -6.05
C PHE A 139 -11.72 -8.05 -5.53
N SER A 140 -12.30 -9.05 -4.88
CA SER A 140 -13.58 -8.95 -4.19
C SER A 140 -13.44 -8.33 -2.80
N LYS A 141 -14.56 -7.96 -2.20
CA LYS A 141 -14.58 -7.62 -0.77
C LYS A 141 -14.15 -8.84 0.04
N LEU A 142 -13.38 -8.60 1.10
CA LEU A 142 -12.93 -9.64 2.01
C LEU A 142 -14.10 -10.26 2.76
N SER A 143 -14.15 -11.58 2.83
CA SER A 143 -15.07 -12.30 3.69
C SER A 143 -14.71 -12.10 5.17
N VAL A 144 -15.64 -12.43 6.07
CA VAL A 144 -15.37 -12.39 7.52
C VAL A 144 -14.20 -13.35 7.87
N SER A 145 -14.13 -14.51 7.23
CA SER A 145 -13.02 -15.46 7.42
C SER A 145 -11.68 -14.88 7.00
N ASP A 146 -11.62 -14.18 5.85
CA ASP A 146 -10.38 -13.54 5.40
C ASP A 146 -9.92 -12.43 6.36
N LYS A 147 -10.88 -11.65 6.86
CA LYS A 147 -10.60 -10.61 7.85
C LYS A 147 -10.07 -11.19 9.17
N LYS A 148 -10.69 -12.29 9.64
CA LYS A 148 -10.22 -13.02 10.83
C LYS A 148 -8.79 -13.53 10.63
N PHE A 149 -8.53 -14.22 9.52
CA PHE A 149 -7.19 -14.68 9.17
C PHE A 149 -6.17 -13.53 9.13
N PHE A 150 -6.57 -12.37 8.59
CA PHE A 150 -5.71 -11.20 8.59
C PHE A 150 -5.35 -10.73 10.00
N VAL A 151 -6.33 -10.59 10.91
CA VAL A 151 -6.09 -10.15 12.30
C VAL A 151 -5.16 -11.12 13.02
N GLU A 152 -5.47 -12.41 12.97
CA GLU A 152 -4.66 -13.47 13.57
C GLU A 152 -3.21 -13.40 13.09
N ARG A 153 -3.02 -13.36 11.78
CA ARG A 153 -1.69 -13.30 11.16
C ARG A 153 -0.94 -12.02 11.54
N TYR A 154 -1.63 -10.88 11.49
CA TYR A 154 -1.04 -9.58 11.79
C TYR A 154 -0.59 -9.48 13.26
N VAL A 155 -1.41 -9.93 14.19
CA VAL A 155 -1.10 -9.93 15.63
C VAL A 155 0.03 -10.93 15.94
N SER A 156 0.00 -12.13 15.36
CA SER A 156 1.05 -13.14 15.52
C SER A 156 2.41 -12.66 15.02
N MET A 157 2.44 -12.02 13.84
CA MET A 157 3.68 -11.42 13.30
C MET A 157 4.19 -10.29 14.20
N PHE A 158 3.30 -9.43 14.71
CA PHE A 158 3.66 -8.39 15.65
C PHE A 158 4.23 -8.98 16.94
N ALA A 159 3.56 -9.97 17.53
CA ALA A 159 3.99 -10.59 18.77
C ALA A 159 5.36 -11.26 18.63
N LYS A 160 5.60 -11.95 17.51
CA LYS A 160 6.91 -12.52 17.19
C LYS A 160 8.00 -11.44 17.16
N LYS A 161 7.79 -10.39 16.34
CA LYS A 161 8.75 -9.29 16.21
C LYS A 161 8.97 -8.57 17.55
N TYR A 162 7.91 -8.36 18.33
CA TYR A 162 8.00 -7.74 19.64
C TYR A 162 8.88 -8.54 20.60
N ARG A 163 8.71 -9.88 20.66
CA ARG A 163 9.54 -10.76 21.50
C ARG A 163 11.03 -10.73 21.10
N GLU A 164 11.31 -10.56 19.80
CA GLU A 164 12.68 -10.51 19.26
C GLU A 164 13.38 -9.15 19.50
N THR A 165 12.61 -8.05 19.52
CA THR A 165 13.17 -6.69 19.45
C THR A 165 12.83 -5.79 20.63
N ALA A 166 11.94 -6.22 21.54
CA ALA A 166 11.51 -5.39 22.66
C ALA A 166 12.67 -5.14 23.64
N PRO A 167 12.90 -3.87 24.04
CA PRO A 167 13.87 -3.53 25.06
C PRO A 167 13.56 -4.21 26.40
N SER A 168 14.61 -4.46 27.20
CA SER A 168 14.47 -4.98 28.56
C SER A 168 13.59 -4.06 29.41
N GLY A 169 12.61 -4.64 30.12
CA GLY A 169 11.67 -3.90 30.97
C GLY A 169 10.31 -3.62 30.35
N LEU A 170 10.08 -4.03 29.09
CA LEU A 170 8.73 -4.06 28.53
C LEU A 170 8.00 -5.35 28.95
N PRO A 171 6.65 -5.31 29.06
CA PRO A 171 5.86 -6.48 29.45
C PRO A 171 5.99 -7.60 28.42
N THR A 172 6.00 -8.83 28.87
CA THR A 172 5.88 -9.99 27.98
C THR A 172 4.47 -10.08 27.42
N LEU A 173 4.37 -10.32 26.11
CA LEU A 173 3.06 -10.56 25.50
C LEU A 173 2.65 -12.02 25.72
N PRO A 174 1.37 -12.26 26.09
CA PRO A 174 0.86 -13.61 26.27
C PRO A 174 0.83 -14.38 24.95
N ASP A 175 0.87 -15.71 25.04
CA ASP A 175 0.87 -16.55 23.83
C ASP A 175 -0.48 -16.53 23.11
N ASP A 176 -1.56 -16.33 23.86
CA ASP A 176 -2.95 -16.22 23.36
C ASP A 176 -3.34 -14.81 22.87
N ILE A 177 -2.39 -13.91 22.65
CA ILE A 177 -2.69 -12.52 22.23
C ILE A 177 -3.48 -12.44 20.94
N ALA A 178 -3.27 -13.36 20.01
CA ALA A 178 -4.04 -13.41 18.76
C ALA A 178 -5.51 -13.79 19.02
N ASP A 179 -5.77 -14.75 19.90
CA ASP A 179 -7.12 -15.17 20.27
C ASP A 179 -7.87 -14.03 20.98
N ARG A 180 -7.21 -13.29 21.86
CA ARG A 180 -7.77 -12.09 22.51
C ARG A 180 -8.12 -11.03 21.50
N ALA A 181 -7.25 -10.74 20.56
CA ALA A 181 -7.54 -9.78 19.49
C ALA A 181 -8.77 -10.19 18.66
N MET A 182 -8.93 -11.49 18.40
CA MET A 182 -10.07 -12.04 17.68
C MET A 182 -11.39 -11.90 18.44
N MET A 183 -11.36 -11.87 19.79
CA MET A 183 -12.52 -11.71 20.64
C MET A 183 -12.89 -10.23 20.87
N GLU A 184 -11.89 -9.36 20.95
CA GLU A 184 -12.07 -7.96 21.35
C GLU A 184 -12.24 -7.00 20.15
N ILE A 185 -11.73 -7.35 18.96
CA ILE A 185 -11.84 -6.52 17.76
C ILE A 185 -13.16 -6.85 17.05
N ASP A 186 -14.00 -5.85 16.82
CA ASP A 186 -15.18 -6.00 15.98
C ASP A 186 -14.80 -6.09 14.49
N ILE A 187 -14.51 -7.33 14.08
CA ILE A 187 -14.05 -7.65 12.73
C ILE A 187 -15.17 -7.52 11.70
N GLU A 188 -16.41 -7.78 12.09
CA GLU A 188 -17.58 -7.78 11.20
C GLU A 188 -17.97 -6.37 10.80
N ALA A 189 -17.94 -5.42 11.74
CA ALA A 189 -18.23 -4.01 11.47
C ALA A 189 -17.18 -3.32 10.60
N THR A 190 -16.03 -3.94 10.38
CA THR A 190 -14.93 -3.33 9.62
C THR A 190 -15.13 -3.51 8.12
N GLU A 191 -15.27 -2.42 7.37
CA GLU A 191 -15.58 -2.47 5.94
C GLU A 191 -14.42 -2.99 5.06
N ASN A 192 -13.18 -2.62 5.41
CA ASN A 192 -12.01 -2.93 4.57
C ASN A 192 -10.74 -3.18 5.40
N ILE A 193 -9.72 -3.76 4.75
CA ILE A 193 -8.48 -4.18 5.42
C ILE A 193 -7.65 -3.00 5.94
N ARG A 194 -7.80 -1.80 5.36
CA ARG A 194 -7.08 -0.61 5.82
C ARG A 194 -7.58 -0.17 7.20
N ILE A 195 -8.91 -0.13 7.36
CA ILE A 195 -9.55 0.17 8.65
C ILE A 195 -9.20 -0.94 9.63
N LEU A 196 -9.37 -2.21 9.25
CA LEU A 196 -9.07 -3.35 10.09
C LEU A 196 -7.62 -3.33 10.61
N LYS A 197 -6.65 -3.03 9.74
CA LYS A 197 -5.24 -2.88 10.10
C LYS A 197 -5.02 -1.77 11.14
N ASN A 198 -5.68 -0.62 10.96
CA ASN A 198 -5.57 0.48 11.90
C ASN A 198 -6.21 0.14 13.25
N THR A 199 -7.40 -0.46 13.25
CA THR A 199 -8.07 -0.92 14.48
C THR A 199 -7.21 -1.95 15.22
N THR A 200 -6.65 -2.91 14.50
CA THR A 200 -5.76 -3.93 15.09
C THR A 200 -4.50 -3.29 15.69
N ARG A 201 -3.89 -2.31 15.00
CA ARG A 201 -2.73 -1.58 15.54
C ARG A 201 -3.07 -0.80 16.81
N SER A 202 -4.20 -0.09 16.82
CA SER A 202 -4.66 0.64 18.00
C SER A 202 -4.90 -0.31 19.17
N TRP A 203 -5.57 -1.43 18.92
CA TRP A 203 -5.80 -2.47 19.94
C TRP A 203 -4.48 -3.01 20.52
N ILE A 204 -3.50 -3.34 19.67
CA ILE A 204 -2.18 -3.80 20.11
C ILE A 204 -1.50 -2.74 20.98
N SER A 205 -1.52 -1.47 20.56
CA SER A 205 -0.90 -0.37 21.31
C SER A 205 -1.51 -0.22 22.71
N GLU A 206 -2.85 -0.25 22.79
CA GLU A 206 -3.58 -0.20 24.05
C GLU A 206 -3.30 -1.41 24.93
N PHE A 207 -3.22 -2.60 24.34
CA PHE A 207 -2.93 -3.83 25.06
C PHE A 207 -1.54 -3.77 25.70
N VAL A 208 -0.51 -3.36 24.95
CA VAL A 208 0.87 -3.21 25.45
C VAL A 208 0.94 -2.15 26.56
N GLU A 209 0.21 -1.04 26.40
CA GLU A 209 0.18 0.03 27.42
C GLU A 209 -0.50 -0.43 28.72
N LYS A 210 -1.63 -1.14 28.63
CA LYS A 210 -2.31 -1.74 29.79
C LYS A 210 -1.37 -2.74 30.51
N ALA A 211 -0.70 -3.61 29.77
CA ALA A 211 0.24 -4.57 30.33
C ALA A 211 1.41 -3.87 31.05
N ARG A 212 1.92 -2.76 30.48
CA ARG A 212 2.98 -1.95 31.09
C ARG A 212 2.53 -1.33 32.42
N LYS A 213 1.34 -0.75 32.47
CA LYS A 213 0.78 -0.16 33.70
C LYS A 213 0.59 -1.21 34.79
N SER A 214 0.11 -2.40 34.44
CA SER A 214 -0.05 -3.51 35.40
C SER A 214 1.28 -3.99 35.97
N SER A 215 2.33 -4.04 35.17
CA SER A 215 3.68 -4.43 35.60
C SER A 215 4.32 -3.38 36.53
N SER A 216 4.05 -2.08 36.31
CA SER A 216 4.57 -1.00 37.15
C SER A 216 3.93 -0.93 38.54
N ILE A 217 2.67 -1.34 38.66
CA ILE A 217 1.93 -1.41 39.92
C ILE A 217 2.43 -2.59 40.81
N ALA A 218 2.81 -3.70 40.17
CA ALA A 218 3.32 -4.88 40.88
C ALA A 218 4.74 -4.68 41.44
N THR A 219 5.45 -3.61 41.08
CA THR A 219 6.82 -3.33 41.51
C THR A 219 6.91 -2.30 42.65
N GLN A 220 5.80 -1.82 43.22
CA GLN A 220 5.81 -0.98 44.41
C GLN A 220 5.93 -1.88 45.65
N PRO A 221 7.02 -1.82 46.44
CA PRO A 221 7.11 -2.55 47.67
C PRO A 221 6.03 -2.01 48.62
N SER A 222 5.23 -2.90 49.19
CA SER A 222 4.35 -2.63 50.31
C SER A 222 5.18 -2.04 51.47
N ILE A 223 5.06 -0.75 51.71
CA ILE A 223 5.56 -0.15 52.93
C ILE A 223 4.71 -0.69 54.07
N ILE A 224 5.12 -1.80 54.65
CA ILE A 224 4.56 -2.27 55.92
C ILE A 224 5.01 -1.28 56.98
N ASN A 225 4.08 -0.44 57.42
CA ASN A 225 4.24 0.35 58.62
C ASN A 225 4.44 -0.61 59.82
N ALA A 226 5.66 -0.77 60.25
CA ALA A 226 5.95 -1.28 61.58
C ALA A 226 5.90 -0.09 62.55
N GLN A 227 4.73 0.14 63.13
CA GLN A 227 4.58 0.85 64.39
C GLN A 227 4.35 -0.20 65.46
N THR A 228 5.34 -0.40 66.30
CA THR A 228 5.24 -0.65 67.74
C THR A 228 6.56 -0.37 68.38
#